data_204ff24bfd3961657e934a1112aa6679
#
_entry.id   204ff24bfd3961657e934a1112aa6679
#
_cell.length_a   1.000
_cell.length_b   1.000
_cell.length_c   1.000
_cell.angle_alpha   90.00
_cell.angle_beta   90.00
_cell.angle_gamma   90.00
#
_symmetry.space_group_name_H-M   'P 1'
#
loop_
_entity.id
_entity.type
_entity.pdbx_description
1 polymer ?
#
loop_
_entity_poly.entity_id
_entity_poly.type
_entity_poly.pdbx_seq_one_letter_code
_entity_poly.pdbx_strand_id
1 'polypeptide(L)'
;MIRALLISAGLLAALSACEEPTPVTSDGDAVQQRAVEAQTARRRTGAEIQERMLHREVQASYVCVGGDRLTVDFDNAREMATVRNSMGQAFDLHLERAETGIWYRASGNELRGEGTTAVWTVRNRDPVECRAVD
;
A
#
# COMPACT_ATOMS: atom_id res chain seq x y z
N MET A 1 65.21 -32.62 -60.50
CA MET A 1 66.28 -32.22 -59.55
C MET A 1 65.58 -31.87 -58.23
N ILE A 2 65.75 -32.72 -57.18
CA ILE A 2 66.20 -32.36 -55.85
C ILE A 2 65.13 -31.54 -55.04
N ARG A 3 64.68 -31.88 -53.91
CA ARG A 3 64.94 -32.73 -52.73
C ARG A 3 63.67 -32.61 -51.82
N ALA A 4 63.25 -33.72 -51.46
CA ALA A 4 62.77 -34.14 -50.14
C ALA A 4 63.09 -33.22 -48.94
N LEU A 5 62.11 -33.00 -48.13
CA LEU A 5 62.31 -32.88 -46.68
C LEU A 5 61.01 -33.25 -45.96
N LEU A 6 61.08 -34.41 -45.37
CA LEU A 6 60.17 -34.89 -44.34
C LEU A 6 60.34 -34.07 -43.05
N ILE A 7 59.30 -33.56 -42.50
CA ILE A 7 59.31 -33.20 -41.08
C ILE A 7 58.05 -33.77 -40.47
N SER A 8 58.23 -34.81 -39.74
CA SER A 8 57.35 -35.42 -38.77
C SER A 8 57.32 -34.51 -37.50
N ALA A 9 56.18 -34.14 -37.02
CA ALA A 9 56.00 -33.64 -35.68
C ALA A 9 54.57 -33.94 -35.29
N GLY A 10 54.34 -34.85 -34.48
CA GLY A 10 54.25 -34.73 -33.05
C GLY A 10 52.81 -34.51 -32.67
N LEU A 11 52.03 -35.63 -32.56
CA LEU A 11 50.69 -35.67 -31.98
C LEU A 11 50.87 -35.49 -30.48
N LEU A 12 50.61 -34.28 -29.99
CA LEU A 12 50.39 -33.98 -28.57
C LEU A 12 48.90 -34.04 -28.31
N ALA A 13 48.41 -35.14 -27.80
CA ALA A 13 47.13 -35.31 -27.20
C ALA A 13 47.12 -34.53 -25.85
N ALA A 14 46.59 -33.33 -25.84
CA ALA A 14 46.22 -32.64 -24.63
C ALA A 14 44.94 -33.27 -24.11
N LEU A 15 45.02 -34.16 -23.16
CA LEU A 15 43.92 -34.57 -22.29
C LEU A 15 43.52 -33.35 -21.44
N SER A 16 42.55 -32.58 -21.93
CA SER A 16 41.86 -31.66 -21.11
C SER A 16 41.01 -32.46 -20.13
N ALA A 17 41.53 -32.67 -18.95
CA ALA A 17 40.73 -33.07 -17.80
C ALA A 17 39.71 -31.95 -17.55
N CYS A 18 38.48 -32.18 -17.96
CA CYS A 18 37.35 -31.43 -17.43
C CYS A 18 37.26 -31.80 -15.94
N GLU A 19 37.87 -31.01 -15.10
CA GLU A 19 37.54 -30.98 -13.69
C GLU A 19 36.10 -30.46 -13.60
N GLU A 20 35.17 -31.37 -13.29
CA GLU A 20 33.85 -30.98 -12.85
C GLU A 20 34.05 -30.08 -11.63
N PRO A 21 33.48 -28.84 -11.65
CA PRO A 21 33.49 -28.02 -10.47
C PRO A 21 32.66 -28.74 -9.42
N THR A 22 33.33 -29.32 -8.44
CA THR A 22 32.67 -29.76 -7.23
C THR A 22 31.91 -28.52 -6.68
N PRO A 23 30.60 -28.65 -6.39
CA PRO A 23 29.88 -27.53 -5.78
C PRO A 23 30.52 -27.27 -4.41
N VAL A 24 31.38 -26.26 -4.37
CA VAL A 24 31.86 -25.71 -3.12
C VAL A 24 30.64 -25.04 -2.53
N THR A 25 29.91 -25.75 -1.69
CA THR A 25 28.94 -25.15 -0.78
C THR A 25 29.77 -24.31 0.19
N SER A 26 30.17 -23.14 -0.28
CA SER A 26 30.80 -22.16 0.60
C SER A 26 29.73 -21.62 1.52
N ASP A 27 30.07 -21.55 2.82
CA ASP A 27 29.19 -20.91 3.84
C ASP A 27 28.74 -19.51 3.42
N GLY A 28 29.43 -18.88 2.46
CA GLY A 28 29.06 -17.63 1.81
C GLY A 28 27.72 -17.66 1.07
N ASP A 29 27.42 -18.74 0.35
CA ASP A 29 26.17 -18.85 -0.41
C ASP A 29 24.95 -18.94 0.54
N ALA A 30 25.10 -19.68 1.64
CA ALA A 30 24.06 -19.81 2.66
C ALA A 30 23.81 -18.48 3.38
N VAL A 31 24.84 -17.69 3.64
CA VAL A 31 24.71 -16.35 4.22
C VAL A 31 24.03 -15.39 3.25
N GLN A 32 24.39 -15.47 1.98
CA GLN A 32 23.81 -14.62 0.94
C GLN A 32 22.33 -14.94 0.70
N GLN A 33 21.96 -16.22 0.69
CA GLN A 33 20.56 -16.65 0.58
C GLN A 33 19.72 -16.14 1.77
N ARG A 34 20.22 -16.28 3.00
CA ARG A 34 19.54 -15.74 4.20
C ARG A 34 19.37 -14.23 4.14
N ALA A 35 20.36 -13.50 3.62
CA ALA A 35 20.27 -12.05 3.47
C ALA A 35 19.19 -11.65 2.45
N VAL A 36 19.11 -12.36 1.32
CA VAL A 36 18.09 -12.14 0.29
C VAL A 36 16.69 -12.46 0.83
N GLU A 37 16.53 -13.57 1.53
CA GLU A 37 15.26 -13.95 2.16
C GLU A 37 14.81 -12.93 3.21
N ALA A 38 15.72 -12.47 4.07
CA ALA A 38 15.44 -11.44 5.08
C ALA A 38 15.05 -10.11 4.42
N GLN A 39 15.70 -9.73 3.33
CA GLN A 39 15.37 -8.52 2.59
C GLN A 39 14.00 -8.63 1.90
N THR A 40 13.69 -9.79 1.33
CA THR A 40 12.39 -10.06 0.71
C THR A 40 11.27 -10.05 1.75
N ALA A 41 11.50 -10.66 2.92
CA ALA A 41 10.55 -10.63 4.03
C ALA A 41 10.28 -9.19 4.51
N ARG A 42 11.32 -8.38 4.66
CA ARG A 42 11.17 -6.94 5.04
C ARG A 42 10.38 -6.14 4.01
N ARG A 43 10.59 -6.39 2.72
CA ARG A 43 9.82 -5.73 1.65
C ARG A 43 8.34 -6.12 1.71
N ARG A 44 8.03 -7.40 1.92
CA ARG A 44 6.64 -7.87 2.06
C ARG A 44 5.96 -7.23 3.26
N THR A 45 6.62 -7.24 4.42
CA THR A 45 6.07 -6.61 5.64
C THR A 45 5.84 -5.11 5.44
N GLY A 46 6.76 -4.41 4.77
CA GLY A 46 6.59 -2.99 4.44
C GLY A 46 5.40 -2.73 3.53
N ALA A 47 5.22 -3.55 2.48
CA ALA A 47 4.08 -3.45 1.57
C ALA A 47 2.75 -3.74 2.28
N GLU A 48 2.70 -4.76 3.13
CA GLU A 48 1.50 -5.08 3.94
C GLU A 48 1.13 -3.96 4.93
N ILE A 49 2.12 -3.33 5.56
CA ILE A 49 1.89 -2.18 6.44
C ILE A 49 1.34 -1.00 5.64
N GLN A 50 1.92 -0.73 4.48
CA GLN A 50 1.48 0.35 3.61
C GLN A 50 0.07 0.10 3.09
N GLU A 51 -0.25 -1.12 2.69
CA GLU A 51 -1.58 -1.51 2.28
C GLU A 51 -2.60 -1.34 3.41
N ARG A 52 -2.28 -1.79 4.64
CA ARG A 52 -3.13 -1.57 5.81
C ARG A 52 -3.34 -0.09 6.11
N MET A 53 -2.34 0.76 5.90
CA MET A 53 -2.49 2.20 6.09
C MET A 53 -3.41 2.83 5.04
N LEU A 54 -3.33 2.37 3.78
CA LEU A 54 -4.20 2.82 2.70
C LEU A 54 -5.66 2.35 2.87
N HIS A 55 -5.85 1.16 3.43
CA HIS A 55 -7.16 0.57 3.69
C HIS A 55 -7.67 0.82 5.10
N ARG A 56 -7.04 1.74 5.84
CA ARG A 56 -7.43 2.03 7.20
C ARG A 56 -8.79 2.72 7.20
N GLU A 57 -9.76 2.04 7.74
CA GLU A 57 -11.01 2.65 8.16
C GLU A 57 -10.72 3.57 9.35
N VAL A 58 -11.11 4.81 9.24
CA VAL A 58 -10.98 5.81 10.30
C VAL A 58 -12.38 6.17 10.74
N GLN A 59 -12.65 5.99 12.04
CA GLN A 59 -13.90 6.41 12.65
C GLN A 59 -13.69 7.74 13.37
N ALA A 60 -14.60 8.66 13.16
CA ALA A 60 -14.67 9.93 13.88
C ALA A 60 -16.06 10.15 14.46
N SER A 61 -16.11 10.72 15.65
CA SER A 61 -17.35 11.12 16.29
C SER A 61 -17.47 12.64 16.30
N TYR A 62 -18.64 13.15 16.01
CA TYR A 62 -18.93 14.59 16.00
C TYR A 62 -20.12 14.90 16.88
N VAL A 63 -20.07 16.07 17.51
CA VAL A 63 -21.23 16.69 18.18
C VAL A 63 -21.57 17.95 17.40
N CYS A 64 -22.83 18.06 16.97
CA CYS A 64 -23.33 19.16 16.18
C CYS A 64 -24.05 20.21 17.05
N VAL A 65 -24.15 21.40 16.52
CA VAL A 65 -25.01 22.45 17.11
C VAL A 65 -26.44 21.91 17.18
N GLY A 66 -27.05 22.00 18.37
CA GLY A 66 -28.35 21.38 18.64
C GLY A 66 -28.29 20.06 19.39
N GLY A 67 -27.06 19.50 19.59
CA GLY A 67 -26.83 18.32 20.40
C GLY A 67 -26.87 16.98 19.64
N ASP A 68 -27.12 17.00 18.35
CA ASP A 68 -27.06 15.80 17.53
C ASP A 68 -25.62 15.24 17.48
N ARG A 69 -25.53 13.91 17.50
CA ARG A 69 -24.26 13.20 17.38
C ARG A 69 -24.19 12.48 16.05
N LEU A 70 -23.01 12.55 15.43
CA LEU A 70 -22.70 11.79 14.22
C LEU A 70 -21.52 10.88 14.50
N THR A 71 -21.60 9.67 13.96
CA THR A 71 -20.45 8.78 13.82
C THR A 71 -20.15 8.65 12.35
N VAL A 72 -18.90 8.88 11.96
CA VAL A 72 -18.48 8.83 10.56
C VAL A 72 -17.41 7.76 10.42
N ASP A 73 -17.68 6.78 9.58
CA ASP A 73 -16.75 5.74 9.20
C ASP A 73 -16.18 6.12 7.82
N PHE A 74 -14.90 6.48 7.77
CA PHE A 74 -14.19 6.80 6.53
C PHE A 74 -13.52 5.55 5.99
N ASP A 75 -13.87 5.16 4.78
CA ASP A 75 -13.22 4.10 3.99
C ASP A 75 -12.36 4.75 2.91
N ASN A 76 -11.08 4.91 3.20
CA ASN A 76 -10.14 5.54 2.27
C ASN A 76 -9.89 4.70 1.01
N ALA A 77 -10.09 3.38 1.09
CA ALA A 77 -9.91 2.49 -0.05
C ALA A 77 -11.01 2.64 -1.09
N ARG A 78 -12.24 2.91 -0.63
CA ARG A 78 -13.40 3.10 -1.49
C ARG A 78 -13.71 4.57 -1.78
N GLU A 79 -12.95 5.47 -1.17
CA GLU A 79 -13.21 6.91 -1.25
C GLU A 79 -14.66 7.24 -0.79
N MET A 80 -15.06 6.63 0.32
CA MET A 80 -16.40 6.74 0.86
C MET A 80 -16.38 7.14 2.33
N ALA A 81 -17.48 7.70 2.79
CA ALA A 81 -17.76 7.91 4.20
C ALA A 81 -19.21 7.50 4.50
N THR A 82 -19.41 6.72 5.56
CA THR A 82 -20.75 6.40 6.08
C THR A 82 -21.02 7.25 7.31
N VAL A 83 -21.94 8.17 7.21
CA VAL A 83 -22.36 9.04 8.31
C VAL A 83 -23.58 8.42 8.98
N ARG A 84 -23.51 8.17 10.29
CA ARG A 84 -24.62 7.69 11.12
C ARG A 84 -25.04 8.80 12.09
N ASN A 85 -26.32 9.10 12.13
CA ASN A 85 -26.87 10.05 13.10
C ASN A 85 -27.37 9.34 14.38
N SER A 86 -27.74 10.14 15.38
CA SER A 86 -28.28 9.65 16.66
C SER A 86 -29.58 8.83 16.53
N MET A 87 -30.29 8.94 15.42
CA MET A 87 -31.51 8.17 15.13
C MET A 87 -31.19 6.82 14.44
N GLY A 88 -29.92 6.50 14.23
CA GLY A 88 -29.49 5.27 13.57
C GLY A 88 -29.61 5.27 12.05
N GLN A 89 -29.91 6.41 11.43
CA GLN A 89 -29.90 6.52 9.98
C GLN A 89 -28.46 6.58 9.48
N ALA A 90 -28.16 5.85 8.41
CA ALA A 90 -26.86 5.84 7.76
C ALA A 90 -26.94 6.48 6.38
N PHE A 91 -25.92 7.25 6.05
CA PHE A 91 -25.79 7.96 4.78
C PHE A 91 -24.43 7.62 4.19
N ASP A 92 -24.42 6.94 3.06
CA ASP A 92 -23.21 6.66 2.33
C ASP A 92 -22.89 7.79 1.37
N LEU A 93 -21.71 8.37 1.52
CA LEU A 93 -21.23 9.52 0.79
C LEU A 93 -19.97 9.16 0.02
N HIS A 94 -19.75 9.79 -1.12
CA HIS A 94 -18.54 9.64 -1.93
C HIS A 94 -17.63 10.85 -1.76
N LEU A 95 -16.32 10.59 -1.79
CA LEU A 95 -15.30 11.63 -1.72
C LEU A 95 -15.41 12.54 -2.94
N GLU A 96 -15.40 13.83 -2.68
CA GLU A 96 -15.28 14.86 -3.69
C GLU A 96 -13.93 15.57 -3.55
N ARG A 97 -13.47 16.19 -4.62
CA ARG A 97 -12.22 16.94 -4.60
C ARG A 97 -12.42 18.25 -3.84
N ALA A 98 -11.71 18.40 -2.73
CA ALA A 98 -11.62 19.64 -1.97
C ALA A 98 -10.23 20.26 -2.11
N GLU A 99 -10.12 21.58 -2.01
CA GLU A 99 -8.82 22.27 -1.95
C GLU A 99 -8.14 22.05 -0.59
N THR A 100 -8.94 22.02 0.47
CA THR A 100 -8.52 21.74 1.85
C THR A 100 -9.55 20.87 2.56
N GLY A 101 -9.09 20.07 3.54
CA GLY A 101 -9.95 19.25 4.37
C GLY A 101 -10.60 18.09 3.62
N ILE A 102 -11.79 17.74 4.06
CA ILE A 102 -12.59 16.64 3.52
C ILE A 102 -13.91 17.15 2.92
N TRP A 103 -14.34 16.49 1.86
CA TRP A 103 -15.62 16.75 1.24
C TRP A 103 -16.24 15.46 0.72
N TYR A 104 -17.32 15.02 1.34
CA TYR A 104 -18.07 13.83 0.96
C TYR A 104 -19.52 14.20 0.67
N ARG A 105 -20.08 13.68 -0.39
CA ARG A 105 -21.49 13.96 -0.71
C ARG A 105 -22.17 12.83 -1.47
N ALA A 106 -23.47 12.70 -1.29
CA ALA A 106 -24.36 11.87 -2.10
C ALA A 106 -25.81 12.25 -1.88
N SER A 107 -26.61 12.21 -2.94
CA SER A 107 -28.07 12.32 -2.85
C SER A 107 -28.61 13.57 -2.10
N GLY A 108 -27.85 14.65 -2.12
CA GLY A 108 -28.21 15.90 -1.44
C GLY A 108 -27.81 15.96 0.05
N ASN A 109 -27.07 14.95 0.52
CA ASN A 109 -26.41 14.98 1.83
C ASN A 109 -24.93 15.31 1.62
N GLU A 110 -24.34 16.05 2.54
CA GLU A 110 -22.97 16.53 2.41
C GLU A 110 -22.29 16.61 3.78
N LEU A 111 -21.05 16.09 3.86
CA LEU A 111 -20.14 16.29 4.98
C LEU A 111 -18.91 17.03 4.48
N ARG A 112 -18.66 18.20 5.03
CA ARG A 112 -17.51 19.04 4.70
C ARG A 112 -16.78 19.40 5.96
N GLY A 113 -15.46 19.16 6.01
CA GLY A 113 -14.71 19.38 7.25
C GLY A 113 -13.28 19.79 7.03
N GLU A 114 -12.73 20.49 8.03
CA GLU A 114 -11.31 20.83 8.11
C GLU A 114 -10.88 20.77 9.58
N GLY A 115 -9.77 20.03 9.82
CA GLY A 115 -9.29 19.82 11.18
C GLY A 115 -10.32 19.10 12.06
N THR A 116 -10.72 19.74 13.14
CA THR A 116 -11.69 19.20 14.10
C THR A 116 -13.13 19.68 13.87
N THR A 117 -13.39 20.47 12.87
CA THR A 117 -14.71 21.02 12.55
C THR A 117 -15.26 20.42 11.26
N ALA A 118 -16.56 20.22 11.21
CA ALA A 118 -17.26 19.79 10.03
C ALA A 118 -18.63 20.47 9.92
N VAL A 119 -19.12 20.58 8.70
CA VAL A 119 -20.49 21.01 8.40
C VAL A 119 -21.22 19.80 7.83
N TRP A 120 -22.33 19.46 8.48
CA TRP A 120 -23.23 18.41 8.07
C TRP A 120 -24.49 18.98 7.44
N THR A 121 -24.80 18.58 6.23
CA THR A 121 -26.00 18.98 5.50
C THR A 121 -26.81 17.75 5.13
N VAL A 122 -28.07 17.74 5.49
CA VAL A 122 -29.04 16.74 5.04
C VAL A 122 -29.96 17.39 4.01
N ARG A 123 -30.36 16.63 3.01
CA ARG A 123 -31.28 17.10 1.98
C ARG A 123 -32.50 17.85 2.59
N ASN A 124 -32.76 19.03 2.08
CA ASN A 124 -33.88 19.92 2.52
C ASN A 124 -33.80 20.37 3.98
N ARG A 125 -32.60 20.39 4.57
CA ARG A 125 -32.34 20.96 5.89
C ARG A 125 -31.20 21.96 5.81
N ASP A 126 -31.16 22.87 6.76
CA ASP A 126 -30.06 23.81 6.88
C ASP A 126 -28.78 23.11 7.33
N PRO A 127 -27.61 23.55 6.83
CA PRO A 127 -26.31 23.03 7.26
C PRO A 127 -26.10 23.22 8.76
N VAL A 128 -25.53 22.25 9.44
CA VAL A 128 -25.23 22.24 10.86
C VAL A 128 -23.76 22.13 11.12
N GLU A 129 -23.20 22.99 11.93
CA GLU A 129 -21.80 22.88 12.35
C GLU A 129 -21.65 21.79 13.41
N CYS A 130 -20.59 20.98 13.23
CA CYS A 130 -20.25 19.87 14.10
C CYS A 130 -18.77 19.95 14.49
N ARG A 131 -18.44 19.46 15.67
CA ARG A 131 -17.07 19.37 16.17
C ARG A 131 -16.73 17.94 16.51
N ALA A 132 -15.56 17.50 16.08
CA ALA A 132 -15.02 16.20 16.44
C ALA A 132 -14.81 16.10 17.96
N VAL A 133 -15.14 14.93 18.50
CA VAL A 133 -14.96 14.58 19.91
C VAL A 133 -14.21 13.25 19.98
N ASP A 134 -13.31 13.13 20.95
CA ASP A 134 -12.55 11.91 21.22
C ASP A 134 -13.42 10.88 21.98
#